data_9477459fbc9b44bca834b29315175d9f
#
_entry.id   9477459fbc9b44bca834b29315175d9f
#
_cell.length_a   1.000
_cell.length_b   1.000
_cell.length_c   1.000
_cell.angle_alpha   90.00
_cell.angle_beta   90.00
_cell.angle_gamma   90.00
#
_symmetry.space_group_name_H-M   'P 1'
#
loop_
_entity.id
_entity.type
_entity.pdbx_description
1 polymer ?
#
loop_
_entity_poly.entity_id
_entity_poly.type
_entity_poly.pdbx_seq_one_letter_code
_entity_poly.pdbx_strand_id
1 'polypeptide(L)'
;MEQILNIKDKVLSSVNMSPEIMIVSFRGEGNGQYIISSILDWLREEEITIDMVMQESYEDEKWSFSFSCGSEDKEKIEKGRMIVEAQKSETVKVYVQEGLSDVSAYGVGMATASRVVDRILKALKRESIKIYHVTTSEISTTVTVDIENAIRAVIAISTEFDV
;
A
#
# COMPACT_ATOMS: atom_id res chain seq x y z
N MET A 1 -19.30 19.21 -41.83
CA MET A 1 -19.42 17.87 -41.26
C MET A 1 -18.28 17.75 -40.25
N GLU A 2 -18.55 18.24 -39.03
CA GLU A 2 -17.56 18.29 -37.94
C GLU A 2 -17.36 16.86 -37.41
N GLN A 3 -16.14 16.33 -37.56
CA GLN A 3 -15.69 15.21 -36.77
C GLN A 3 -15.55 15.71 -35.34
N ILE A 4 -16.54 15.43 -34.53
CA ILE A 4 -16.43 15.48 -33.06
C ILE A 4 -15.39 14.41 -32.72
N LEU A 5 -14.15 14.86 -32.53
CA LEU A 5 -13.11 14.08 -31.85
C LEU A 5 -13.67 13.70 -30.49
N ASN A 6 -14.07 12.44 -30.37
CA ASN A 6 -14.39 11.80 -29.12
C ASN A 6 -13.07 11.74 -28.34
N ILE A 7 -12.74 12.82 -27.63
CA ILE A 7 -11.72 12.80 -26.60
C ILE A 7 -12.35 11.91 -25.52
N LYS A 8 -12.12 10.60 -25.62
CA LYS A 8 -12.23 9.73 -24.48
C LYS A 8 -11.35 10.38 -23.42
N ASP A 9 -11.95 10.94 -22.40
CA ASP A 9 -11.24 11.45 -21.25
C ASP A 9 -10.30 10.36 -20.78
N LYS A 10 -9.01 10.50 -21.05
CA LYS A 10 -7.98 9.60 -20.54
C LYS A 10 -7.95 9.83 -19.05
N VAL A 11 -8.68 8.98 -18.33
CA VAL A 11 -8.79 9.03 -16.88
C VAL A 11 -7.43 8.77 -16.24
N LEU A 12 -6.63 7.88 -16.85
CA LEU A 12 -5.26 7.61 -16.41
C LEU A 12 -4.24 8.12 -17.42
N SER A 13 -3.11 8.58 -16.91
CA SER A 13 -1.95 9.02 -17.70
C SER A 13 -0.81 8.02 -17.70
N SER A 14 -0.67 7.22 -16.64
CA SER A 14 0.37 6.20 -16.51
C SER A 14 0.03 5.17 -15.45
N VAL A 15 0.67 4.00 -15.58
CA VAL A 15 0.67 2.94 -14.56
C VAL A 15 2.11 2.54 -14.31
N ASN A 16 2.55 2.58 -13.06
CA ASN A 16 3.91 2.26 -12.66
C ASN A 16 3.91 1.22 -11.53
N MET A 17 5.01 0.50 -11.36
CA MET A 17 5.22 -0.38 -10.22
C MET A 17 6.44 0.04 -9.42
N SER A 18 6.41 -0.21 -8.11
CA SER A 18 7.56 -0.03 -7.23
C SER A 18 8.55 -1.19 -7.36
N PRO A 19 9.80 -1.03 -6.91
CA PRO A 19 10.64 -2.15 -6.50
C PRO A 19 9.96 -3.02 -5.44
N GLU A 20 10.61 -4.10 -5.05
CA GLU A 20 10.10 -4.96 -3.97
C GLU A 20 10.01 -4.19 -2.65
N ILE A 21 8.87 -4.32 -2.02
CA ILE A 21 8.58 -3.73 -0.70
C ILE A 21 8.14 -4.82 0.29
N MET A 22 8.16 -4.44 1.57
CA MET A 22 7.51 -5.19 2.63
C MET A 22 6.50 -4.31 3.36
N ILE A 23 5.50 -4.94 3.96
CA ILE A 23 4.55 -4.29 4.87
C ILE A 23 4.81 -4.79 6.27
N VAL A 24 5.03 -3.86 7.19
CA VAL A 24 5.22 -4.12 8.62
C VAL A 24 3.97 -3.65 9.35
N SER A 25 3.36 -4.55 10.12
CA SER A 25 2.13 -4.27 10.85
C SER A 25 2.30 -4.55 12.33
N PHE A 26 1.98 -3.58 13.15
CA PHE A 26 1.91 -3.68 14.60
C PHE A 26 0.44 -3.74 15.01
N ARG A 27 0.10 -4.66 15.87
CA ARG A 27 -1.25 -4.78 16.45
C ARG A 27 -1.16 -4.89 17.95
N GLY A 28 -1.98 -4.12 18.64
CA GLY A 28 -1.94 -4.09 20.10
C GLY A 28 -3.27 -3.74 20.74
N GLU A 29 -3.27 -3.74 22.07
CA GLU A 29 -4.39 -3.35 22.92
C GLU A 29 -3.97 -2.17 23.82
N GLY A 30 -4.93 -1.36 24.25
CA GLY A 30 -4.73 -0.17 25.08
C GLY A 30 -4.34 1.07 24.28
N ASN A 31 -3.64 2.00 24.94
CA ASN A 31 -3.25 3.26 24.30
C ASN A 31 -2.08 3.06 23.32
N GLY A 32 -2.40 2.89 22.04
CA GLY A 32 -1.43 2.69 20.97
C GLY A 32 -0.59 3.91 20.61
N GLN A 33 -1.04 5.13 20.92
CA GLN A 33 -0.37 6.36 20.47
C GLN A 33 1.07 6.47 20.95
N TYR A 34 1.33 6.10 22.20
CA TYR A 34 2.69 6.13 22.75
C TYR A 34 3.62 5.12 22.06
N ILE A 35 3.11 3.93 21.77
CA ILE A 35 3.86 2.87 21.10
C ILE A 35 4.14 3.26 19.65
N ILE A 36 3.14 3.79 18.93
CA ILE A 36 3.28 4.27 17.56
C ILE A 36 4.32 5.39 17.48
N SER A 37 4.31 6.34 18.42
CA SER A 37 5.32 7.39 18.48
C SER A 37 6.73 6.82 18.63
N SER A 38 6.90 5.84 19.52
CA SER A 38 8.20 5.17 19.69
C SER A 38 8.66 4.41 18.44
N ILE A 39 7.73 3.79 17.71
CA ILE A 39 8.02 3.14 16.43
C ILE A 39 8.49 4.16 15.39
N LEU A 40 7.81 5.30 15.29
CA LEU A 40 8.19 6.36 14.35
C LEU A 40 9.56 6.97 14.70
N ASP A 41 9.87 7.15 15.99
CA ASP A 41 11.18 7.60 16.44
C ASP A 41 12.27 6.60 16.05
N TRP A 42 12.04 5.32 16.28
CA TRP A 42 12.97 4.27 15.88
C TRP A 42 13.19 4.22 14.37
N LEU A 43 12.12 4.30 13.55
CA LEU A 43 12.24 4.35 12.09
C LEU A 43 13.10 5.51 11.61
N ARG A 44 12.97 6.67 12.25
CA ARG A 44 13.78 7.85 11.95
C ARG A 44 15.25 7.63 12.33
N GLU A 45 15.53 7.04 13.50
CA GLU A 45 16.89 6.77 13.98
C GLU A 45 17.63 5.77 13.09
N GLU A 46 16.92 4.76 12.58
CA GLU A 46 17.45 3.76 11.65
C GLU A 46 17.47 4.22 10.19
N GLU A 47 17.01 5.46 9.92
CA GLU A 47 16.92 6.03 8.56
C GLU A 47 16.11 5.14 7.59
N ILE A 48 15.02 4.52 8.09
CA ILE A 48 14.12 3.72 7.28
C ILE A 48 13.11 4.64 6.59
N THR A 49 13.10 4.61 5.26
CA THR A 49 12.11 5.34 4.47
C THR A 49 10.82 4.56 4.41
N ILE A 50 9.72 5.17 4.86
CA ILE A 50 8.39 4.58 4.76
C ILE A 50 7.57 5.33 3.70
N ASP A 51 6.68 4.62 3.00
CA ASP A 51 5.82 5.19 1.98
C ASP A 51 4.36 5.18 2.44
N MET A 52 3.69 4.03 2.41
CA MET A 52 2.31 3.92 2.88
C MET A 52 2.29 3.84 4.41
N VAL A 53 1.42 4.62 5.04
CA VAL A 53 1.15 4.53 6.49
C VAL A 53 -0.34 4.36 6.71
N MET A 54 -0.70 3.37 7.50
CA MET A 54 -2.07 3.13 7.94
C MET A 54 -2.13 2.99 9.45
N GLN A 55 -3.07 3.69 10.06
CA GLN A 55 -3.40 3.54 11.48
C GLN A 55 -4.90 3.33 11.62
N GLU A 56 -5.28 2.31 12.37
CA GLU A 56 -6.67 1.99 12.65
C GLU A 56 -6.86 1.82 14.17
N SER A 57 -7.96 2.34 14.66
CA SER A 57 -8.40 2.14 16.05
C SER A 57 -9.74 1.42 16.01
N TYR A 58 -9.87 0.39 16.79
CA TYR A 58 -11.05 -0.45 16.86
C TYR A 58 -11.77 -0.27 18.22
N GLU A 59 -12.99 -0.75 18.30
CA GLU A 59 -13.66 -0.96 19.59
C GLU A 59 -12.80 -1.88 20.47
N ASP A 60 -13.01 -1.85 21.78
CA ASP A 60 -12.25 -2.61 22.79
C ASP A 60 -10.77 -2.23 22.93
N GLU A 61 -10.44 -0.95 22.70
CA GLU A 61 -9.08 -0.42 22.84
C GLU A 61 -8.02 -1.15 21.99
N LYS A 62 -8.44 -1.80 20.91
CA LYS A 62 -7.51 -2.41 19.94
C LYS A 62 -7.07 -1.40 18.90
N TRP A 63 -5.83 -1.55 18.46
CA TRP A 63 -5.26 -0.70 17.44
C TRP A 63 -4.36 -1.49 16.49
N SER A 64 -4.20 -0.96 15.28
CA SER A 64 -3.17 -1.39 14.34
C SER A 64 -2.43 -0.18 13.78
N PHE A 65 -1.14 -0.38 13.52
CA PHE A 65 -0.29 0.57 12.81
C PHE A 65 0.53 -0.21 11.79
N SER A 66 0.47 0.19 10.52
CA SER A 66 1.18 -0.47 9.45
C SER A 66 1.86 0.55 8.56
N PHE A 67 3.00 0.17 8.00
CA PHE A 67 3.69 0.96 6.98
C PHE A 67 4.35 0.03 5.95
N SER A 68 4.62 0.58 4.77
CA SER A 68 5.46 -0.06 3.76
C SER A 68 6.85 0.54 3.76
N CYS A 69 7.86 -0.30 3.50
CA CYS A 69 9.25 0.12 3.29
C CYS A 69 9.92 -0.81 2.26
N GLY A 70 11.09 -0.41 1.77
CA GLY A 70 11.87 -1.20 0.84
C GLY A 70 12.39 -2.52 1.44
N SER A 71 12.55 -3.54 0.62
CA SER A 71 13.08 -4.85 1.05
C SER A 71 14.54 -4.78 1.52
N GLU A 72 15.28 -3.74 1.14
CA GLU A 72 16.63 -3.46 1.60
C GLU A 72 16.74 -3.20 3.10
N ASP A 73 15.67 -2.73 3.74
CA ASP A 73 15.63 -2.46 5.18
C ASP A 73 15.27 -3.69 6.04
N LYS A 74 15.16 -4.88 5.44
CA LYS A 74 14.72 -6.11 6.11
C LYS A 74 15.48 -6.41 7.40
N GLU A 75 16.81 -6.30 7.39
CA GLU A 75 17.62 -6.60 8.58
C GLU A 75 17.35 -5.62 9.73
N LYS A 76 17.14 -4.34 9.43
CA LYS A 76 16.77 -3.33 10.42
C LYS A 76 15.38 -3.64 11.00
N ILE A 77 14.42 -3.95 10.14
CA ILE A 77 13.04 -4.32 10.55
C ILE A 77 13.05 -5.54 11.47
N GLU A 78 13.80 -6.59 11.14
CA GLU A 78 13.89 -7.78 12.00
C GLU A 78 14.51 -7.48 13.36
N LYS A 79 15.53 -6.64 13.44
CA LYS A 79 16.08 -6.18 14.72
C LYS A 79 15.05 -5.41 15.54
N GLY A 80 14.34 -4.45 14.92
CA GLY A 80 13.28 -3.69 15.57
C GLY A 80 12.15 -4.57 16.07
N ARG A 81 11.72 -5.56 15.27
CA ARG A 81 10.71 -6.55 15.66
C ARG A 81 11.12 -7.30 16.93
N MET A 82 12.34 -7.81 16.97
CA MET A 82 12.86 -8.54 18.16
C MET A 82 12.87 -7.66 19.42
N ILE A 83 13.22 -6.38 19.29
CA ILE A 83 13.21 -5.43 20.41
C ILE A 83 11.78 -5.21 20.93
N VAL A 84 10.84 -4.97 20.03
CA VAL A 84 9.42 -4.74 20.39
C VAL A 84 8.81 -5.98 21.04
N GLU A 85 9.05 -7.17 20.47
CA GLU A 85 8.56 -8.43 21.01
C GLU A 85 9.16 -8.73 22.39
N ALA A 86 10.45 -8.41 22.61
CA ALA A 86 11.10 -8.62 23.91
C ALA A 86 10.59 -7.67 25.01
N GLN A 87 10.26 -6.43 24.64
CA GLN A 87 9.84 -5.39 25.60
C GLN A 87 8.33 -5.38 25.86
N LYS A 88 7.52 -5.81 24.88
CA LYS A 88 6.05 -5.68 24.88
C LYS A 88 5.32 -6.98 24.51
N SER A 89 5.93 -8.12 24.78
CA SER A 89 5.55 -9.44 24.25
C SER A 89 4.10 -9.87 24.48
N GLU A 90 3.40 -9.29 25.46
CA GLU A 90 2.01 -9.69 25.76
C GLU A 90 0.96 -8.77 25.12
N THR A 91 1.33 -7.55 24.73
CA THR A 91 0.37 -6.54 24.27
C THR A 91 0.53 -6.10 22.83
N VAL A 92 1.69 -6.32 22.20
CA VAL A 92 1.95 -5.91 20.81
C VAL A 92 2.49 -7.08 20.00
N LYS A 93 1.84 -7.34 18.87
CA LYS A 93 2.29 -8.34 17.88
C LYS A 93 2.77 -7.64 16.62
N VAL A 94 3.88 -8.12 16.08
CA VAL A 94 4.49 -7.59 14.86
C VAL A 94 4.37 -8.62 13.74
N TYR A 95 3.86 -8.18 12.59
CA TYR A 95 3.74 -8.99 11.38
C TYR A 95 4.54 -8.32 10.26
N VAL A 96 5.35 -9.11 9.57
CA VAL A 96 6.10 -8.65 8.39
C VAL A 96 5.65 -9.47 7.20
N GLN A 97 5.24 -8.79 6.14
CA GLN A 97 4.84 -9.40 4.87
C GLN A 97 5.78 -8.91 3.79
N GLU A 98 6.54 -9.82 3.21
CA GLU A 98 7.56 -9.58 2.19
C GLU A 98 7.06 -9.97 0.78
N GLY A 99 7.88 -9.70 -0.23
CA GLY A 99 7.61 -10.13 -1.60
C GLY A 99 6.46 -9.37 -2.26
N LEU A 100 6.28 -8.10 -1.92
CA LEU A 100 5.20 -7.26 -2.42
C LEU A 100 5.73 -6.16 -3.36
N SER A 101 4.83 -5.60 -4.15
CA SER A 101 5.07 -4.40 -4.94
C SER A 101 3.79 -3.56 -5.01
N ASP A 102 3.95 -2.26 -5.02
CA ASP A 102 2.87 -1.32 -5.25
C ASP A 102 2.74 -1.03 -6.75
N VAL A 103 1.54 -1.14 -7.26
CA VAL A 103 1.17 -0.76 -8.63
C VAL A 103 0.28 0.46 -8.56
N SER A 104 0.80 1.58 -9.05
CA SER A 104 0.17 2.89 -8.96
C SER A 104 -0.32 3.36 -10.32
N ALA A 105 -1.61 3.65 -10.40
CA ALA A 105 -2.26 4.25 -11.56
C ALA A 105 -2.45 5.74 -11.32
N TYR A 106 -1.90 6.58 -12.18
CA TYR A 106 -1.94 8.04 -12.08
C TYR A 106 -2.88 8.64 -13.11
N GLY A 107 -3.61 9.68 -12.74
CA GLY A 107 -4.50 10.39 -13.65
C GLY A 107 -4.98 11.71 -13.09
N VAL A 108 -5.38 12.60 -13.99
CA VAL A 108 -5.98 13.90 -13.64
C VAL A 108 -7.51 13.75 -13.61
N GLY A 109 -8.14 14.27 -12.57
CA GLY A 109 -9.59 14.23 -12.47
C GLY A 109 -10.14 12.90 -11.96
N MET A 110 -9.42 12.21 -11.07
CA MET A 110 -9.91 11.04 -10.34
C MET A 110 -11.07 11.40 -9.37
N ALA A 111 -11.77 12.51 -9.65
CA ALA A 111 -12.96 12.95 -8.92
C ALA A 111 -14.08 11.90 -8.89
N THR A 112 -13.98 10.87 -9.72
CA THR A 112 -14.81 9.67 -9.68
C THR A 112 -14.03 8.46 -9.18
N ALA A 113 -13.21 8.65 -8.14
CA ALA A 113 -12.31 7.64 -7.60
C ALA A 113 -12.98 6.26 -7.41
N SER A 114 -14.24 6.23 -6.97
CA SER A 114 -14.98 4.97 -6.84
C SER A 114 -15.12 4.18 -8.14
N ARG A 115 -15.31 4.85 -9.29
CA ARG A 115 -15.39 4.18 -10.60
C ARG A 115 -14.03 3.70 -11.07
N VAL A 116 -12.97 4.48 -10.82
CA VAL A 116 -11.60 4.09 -11.18
C VAL A 116 -11.16 2.91 -10.34
N VAL A 117 -11.35 2.96 -9.03
CA VAL A 117 -11.05 1.85 -8.11
C VAL A 117 -11.82 0.60 -8.52
N ASP A 118 -13.14 0.68 -8.78
CA ASP A 118 -13.95 -0.46 -9.22
C ASP A 118 -13.40 -1.12 -10.49
N ARG A 119 -13.03 -0.32 -11.49
CA ARG A 119 -12.42 -0.82 -12.75
C ARG A 119 -11.09 -1.49 -12.52
N ILE A 120 -10.19 -0.88 -11.72
CA ILE A 120 -8.90 -1.46 -11.36
C ILE A 120 -9.10 -2.81 -10.65
N LEU A 121 -9.94 -2.86 -9.62
CA LEU A 121 -10.20 -4.09 -8.88
C LEU A 121 -10.79 -5.19 -9.76
N LYS A 122 -11.70 -4.84 -10.68
CA LYS A 122 -12.26 -5.79 -11.64
C LYS A 122 -11.24 -6.31 -12.65
N ALA A 123 -10.33 -5.43 -13.14
CA ALA A 123 -9.26 -5.84 -14.03
C ALA A 123 -8.34 -6.86 -13.35
N LEU A 124 -7.90 -6.58 -12.13
CA LEU A 124 -7.04 -7.48 -11.37
C LEU A 124 -7.74 -8.78 -10.98
N LYS A 125 -9.04 -8.72 -10.66
CA LYS A 125 -9.84 -9.92 -10.38
C LYS A 125 -9.94 -10.84 -11.59
N ARG A 126 -10.12 -10.31 -12.81
CA ARG A 126 -10.13 -11.12 -14.06
C ARG A 126 -8.83 -11.89 -14.25
N GLU A 127 -7.71 -11.29 -13.84
CA GLU A 127 -6.38 -11.89 -13.88
C GLU A 127 -6.07 -12.80 -12.66
N SER A 128 -7.01 -12.96 -11.74
CA SER A 128 -6.83 -13.69 -10.47
C SER A 128 -5.64 -13.18 -9.64
N ILE A 129 -5.38 -11.87 -9.70
CA ILE A 129 -4.32 -11.22 -8.92
C ILE A 129 -4.87 -10.86 -7.54
N LYS A 130 -4.20 -11.35 -6.49
CA LYS A 130 -4.52 -11.00 -5.11
C LYS A 130 -4.09 -9.58 -4.80
N ILE A 131 -4.95 -8.84 -4.13
CA ILE A 131 -4.70 -7.47 -3.67
C ILE A 131 -4.61 -7.48 -2.16
N TYR A 132 -3.57 -6.87 -1.62
CA TYR A 132 -3.34 -6.75 -0.18
C TYR A 132 -3.85 -5.42 0.37
N HIS A 133 -3.55 -4.33 -0.32
CA HIS A 133 -3.97 -2.98 0.04
C HIS A 133 -4.44 -2.21 -1.18
N VAL A 134 -5.31 -1.24 -0.93
CA VAL A 134 -5.76 -0.26 -1.91
C VAL A 134 -5.74 1.10 -1.24
N THR A 135 -5.04 2.03 -1.85
CA THR A 135 -5.07 3.44 -1.44
C THR A 135 -5.45 4.30 -2.63
N THR A 136 -6.13 5.40 -2.39
CA THR A 136 -6.53 6.33 -3.44
C THR A 136 -6.40 7.77 -2.99
N SER A 137 -6.04 8.64 -3.91
CA SER A 137 -5.96 10.10 -3.76
C SER A 137 -6.62 10.79 -4.94
N GLU A 138 -6.54 12.11 -5.02
CA GLU A 138 -7.08 12.88 -6.14
C GLU A 138 -6.36 12.62 -7.47
N ILE A 139 -5.13 12.12 -7.42
CA ILE A 139 -4.26 11.94 -8.60
C ILE A 139 -3.78 10.51 -8.82
N SER A 140 -4.02 9.60 -7.87
CA SER A 140 -3.54 8.22 -7.98
C SER A 140 -4.43 7.21 -7.26
N THR A 141 -4.41 5.98 -7.74
CA THR A 141 -4.86 4.79 -7.04
C THR A 141 -3.73 3.78 -7.05
N THR A 142 -3.35 3.31 -5.88
CA THR A 142 -2.28 2.31 -5.70
C THR A 142 -2.86 1.03 -5.14
N VAL A 143 -2.46 -0.10 -5.71
CA VAL A 143 -2.78 -1.44 -5.21
C VAL A 143 -1.49 -2.17 -4.88
N THR A 144 -1.44 -2.85 -3.73
CA THR A 144 -0.32 -3.70 -3.35
C THR A 144 -0.61 -5.14 -3.73
N VAL A 145 0.29 -5.76 -4.46
CA VAL A 145 0.18 -7.13 -4.96
C VAL A 145 1.47 -7.92 -4.71
N ASP A 146 1.46 -9.23 -4.91
CA ASP A 146 2.69 -10.02 -4.92
C ASP A 146 3.64 -9.50 -6.01
N ILE A 147 4.93 -9.38 -5.72
CA ILE A 147 5.95 -8.86 -6.66
C ILE A 147 5.95 -9.65 -7.98
N GLU A 148 5.75 -10.96 -7.93
CA GLU A 148 5.68 -11.82 -9.11
C GLU A 148 4.50 -11.50 -10.04
N ASN A 149 3.45 -10.89 -9.51
CA ASN A 149 2.26 -10.48 -10.25
C ASN A 149 2.25 -8.99 -10.64
N ALA A 150 3.23 -8.21 -10.21
CA ALA A 150 3.23 -6.76 -10.41
C ALA A 150 3.20 -6.35 -11.89
N ILE A 151 4.01 -6.99 -12.74
CA ILE A 151 3.99 -6.73 -14.19
C ILE A 151 2.63 -7.08 -14.81
N ARG A 152 2.03 -8.21 -14.42
CA ARG A 152 0.70 -8.60 -14.90
C ARG A 152 -0.36 -7.59 -14.46
N ALA A 153 -0.24 -7.07 -13.24
CA ALA A 153 -1.13 -6.04 -12.72
C ALA A 153 -1.00 -4.73 -13.52
N VAL A 154 0.22 -4.29 -13.83
CA VAL A 154 0.47 -3.13 -14.71
C VAL A 154 -0.20 -3.32 -16.07
N ILE A 155 -0.01 -4.48 -16.71
CA ILE A 155 -0.60 -4.79 -18.02
C ILE A 155 -2.13 -4.80 -17.93
N ALA A 156 -2.70 -5.43 -16.92
CA ALA A 156 -4.15 -5.52 -16.75
C ALA A 156 -4.80 -4.15 -16.57
N ILE A 157 -4.19 -3.28 -15.75
CA ILE A 157 -4.68 -1.92 -15.52
C ILE A 157 -4.48 -1.06 -16.77
N SER A 158 -3.31 -1.10 -17.39
CA SER A 158 -3.02 -0.34 -18.62
C SER A 158 -3.98 -0.70 -19.74
N THR A 159 -4.27 -1.99 -19.92
CA THR A 159 -5.24 -2.48 -20.93
C THR A 159 -6.66 -2.01 -20.62
N GLU A 160 -7.07 -2.04 -19.36
CA GLU A 160 -8.41 -1.59 -18.94
C GLU A 160 -8.66 -0.11 -19.23
N PHE A 161 -7.61 0.72 -19.15
CA PHE A 161 -7.71 2.18 -19.29
C PHE A 161 -7.12 2.73 -20.60
N ASP A 162 -6.58 1.86 -21.45
CA ASP A 162 -5.98 2.24 -22.73
C ASP A 162 -4.81 3.23 -22.60
N VAL A 163 -3.86 2.90 -21.67
CA VAL A 163 -2.65 3.68 -21.35
C VAL A 163 -1.40 2.81 -21.38
#